data_a6a164f5516f4e3b7ffd07d638a9bfd8
#
_entry.id   a6a164f5516f4e3b7ffd07d638a9bfd8
#
_cell.length_a   1.000
_cell.length_b   1.000
_cell.length_c   1.000
_cell.angle_alpha   90.00
_cell.angle_beta   90.00
_cell.angle_gamma   90.00
#
_symmetry.space_group_name_H-M   'P 1'
#
loop_
_entity.id
_entity.type
_entity.pdbx_description
1 polymer ?
#
loop_
_entity_poly.entity_id
_entity_poly.type
_entity_poly.pdbx_seq_one_letter_code
_entity_poly.pdbx_strand_id
1 'polypeptide(L)'
;MVFKKFLQAVGFSLCFATVYANNETTEIKPNVLKPVRMSKAELANICRQIRNDCKGEEHYLYQSDNGGYYYINDVPQFVMLNKTDSGYEVDTMWYFGDYKENKNQEKSYSHSQEELSYVGLKIHPAFYPIHDDDSVIALKRTFYKPLSEGESVSEIVDFIDLKHYGEYEVVMENIPFYQYEKKRACFNAEDYKNSPHCYDEFSRILQIKFHRNEQSVDNNAQSPSAYEDNFKWELLYTDKIWPAHQAKSAQKVIHKPSLFVNPYQKAILEWPTEDSAQ
;
A
#
# COMPACT_ATOMS: atom_id res chain seq x y z
N MET A 1 -40.42 73.76 -34.32
CA MET A 1 -40.22 73.12 -33.00
C MET A 1 -40.49 71.66 -33.17
N VAL A 2 -39.42 70.83 -33.32
CA VAL A 2 -39.55 69.42 -33.71
C VAL A 2 -38.94 68.59 -32.57
N PHE A 3 -39.81 67.83 -31.87
CA PHE A 3 -39.38 66.88 -30.81
C PHE A 3 -38.97 65.58 -31.46
N LYS A 4 -37.67 65.21 -31.37
CA LYS A 4 -37.14 63.92 -31.71
C LYS A 4 -37.30 63.02 -30.50
N LYS A 5 -38.06 61.96 -30.63
CA LYS A 5 -38.16 60.82 -29.65
C LYS A 5 -36.98 59.89 -29.87
N PHE A 6 -36.14 59.71 -28.83
CA PHE A 6 -35.10 58.70 -28.76
C PHE A 6 -35.73 57.40 -28.20
N LEU A 7 -35.70 56.34 -28.99
CA LEU A 7 -36.01 54.99 -28.53
C LEU A 7 -34.69 54.38 -28.04
N GLN A 8 -34.57 54.14 -26.74
CA GLN A 8 -33.50 53.32 -26.19
C GLN A 8 -33.95 51.84 -26.21
N ALA A 9 -33.27 51.04 -27.02
CA ALA A 9 -33.39 49.60 -26.99
C ALA A 9 -32.48 49.02 -25.86
N VAL A 10 -33.11 48.50 -24.81
CA VAL A 10 -32.42 47.77 -23.74
C VAL A 10 -32.21 46.35 -24.21
N GLY A 11 -30.97 46.03 -24.61
CA GLY A 11 -30.57 44.68 -24.93
C GLY A 11 -30.34 43.86 -23.63
N PHE A 12 -31.23 42.91 -23.36
CA PHE A 12 -31.02 41.91 -22.31
C PHE A 12 -30.01 40.85 -22.81
N SER A 13 -28.76 40.97 -22.39
CA SER A 13 -27.74 39.93 -22.61
C SER A 13 -27.95 38.83 -21.57
N LEU A 14 -28.54 37.71 -21.97
CA LEU A 14 -28.61 36.51 -21.18
C LEU A 14 -27.23 35.83 -21.17
N CYS A 15 -26.43 36.09 -20.13
CA CYS A 15 -25.24 35.29 -19.84
C CYS A 15 -25.68 33.92 -19.33
N PHE A 16 -25.68 32.92 -20.20
CA PHE A 16 -25.71 31.50 -19.76
C PHE A 16 -24.37 31.21 -19.10
N ALA A 17 -24.33 31.26 -17.76
CA ALA A 17 -23.27 30.66 -16.98
C ALA A 17 -23.41 29.15 -17.08
N THR A 18 -22.65 28.52 -17.97
CA THR A 18 -22.46 27.07 -17.93
C THR A 18 -21.68 26.75 -16.65
N VAL A 19 -22.41 26.29 -15.64
CA VAL A 19 -21.82 25.68 -14.46
C VAL A 19 -21.22 24.36 -14.91
N TYR A 20 -19.92 24.36 -15.22
CA TYR A 20 -19.15 23.11 -15.26
C TYR A 20 -19.11 22.59 -13.83
N ALA A 21 -19.95 21.61 -13.53
CA ALA A 21 -19.76 20.78 -12.35
C ALA A 21 -18.42 20.04 -12.58
N ASN A 22 -17.35 20.55 -11.97
CA ASN A 22 -16.14 19.78 -11.77
C ASN A 22 -16.56 18.60 -10.84
N ASN A 23 -16.88 17.48 -11.41
CA ASN A 23 -16.84 16.22 -10.69
C ASN A 23 -15.37 15.96 -10.36
N GLU A 24 -14.85 16.57 -9.30
CA GLU A 24 -13.66 16.10 -8.64
C GLU A 24 -13.99 14.70 -8.12
N THR A 25 -13.66 13.70 -8.91
CA THR A 25 -13.63 12.32 -8.43
C THR A 25 -12.56 12.31 -7.34
N THR A 26 -13.01 12.30 -6.08
CA THR A 26 -12.11 12.26 -4.93
C THR A 26 -11.26 10.99 -5.06
N GLU A 27 -9.96 11.17 -5.27
CA GLU A 27 -9.03 10.05 -5.41
C GLU A 27 -9.04 9.23 -4.13
N ILE A 28 -9.43 7.95 -4.25
CA ILE A 28 -9.43 7.01 -3.12
C ILE A 28 -7.97 6.62 -2.85
N LYS A 29 -7.52 6.74 -1.61
CA LYS A 29 -6.13 6.48 -1.19
C LYS A 29 -6.09 5.54 0.01
N PRO A 30 -4.97 4.82 0.20
CA PRO A 30 -4.71 4.14 1.46
C PRO A 30 -4.71 5.15 2.61
N ASN A 31 -5.31 4.78 3.73
CA ASN A 31 -5.20 5.56 4.96
C ASN A 31 -3.91 5.14 5.68
N VAL A 32 -2.83 5.89 5.45
CA VAL A 32 -1.53 5.65 6.07
C VAL A 32 -1.57 6.10 7.52
N LEU A 33 -1.31 5.17 8.43
CA LEU A 33 -1.28 5.43 9.85
C LEU A 33 -0.07 6.30 10.23
N LYS A 34 -0.31 7.37 10.96
CA LYS A 34 0.73 8.32 11.39
C LYS A 34 1.32 7.90 12.74
N PRO A 35 2.65 7.76 12.86
CA PRO A 35 3.25 7.40 14.13
C PRO A 35 3.00 8.48 15.17
N VAL A 36 2.63 8.07 16.38
CA VAL A 36 2.39 8.92 17.55
C VAL A 36 3.40 8.57 18.63
N ARG A 37 3.90 9.59 19.32
CA ARG A 37 4.81 9.37 20.43
C ARG A 37 4.07 8.67 21.58
N MET A 38 4.60 7.54 22.01
CA MET A 38 4.11 6.76 23.13
C MET A 38 5.07 6.86 24.31
N SER A 39 4.56 7.17 25.51
CA SER A 39 5.34 7.16 26.74
C SER A 39 5.52 5.72 27.26
N LYS A 40 6.52 5.51 28.13
CA LYS A 40 6.71 4.21 28.79
C LYS A 40 5.50 3.79 29.64
N ALA A 41 4.79 4.75 30.22
CA ALA A 41 3.60 4.48 31.03
C ALA A 41 2.42 4.02 30.17
N GLU A 42 2.22 4.65 29.01
CA GLU A 42 1.19 4.23 28.03
C GLU A 42 1.50 2.85 27.47
N LEU A 43 2.76 2.58 27.09
CA LEU A 43 3.17 1.24 26.65
C LEU A 43 2.88 0.21 27.74
N ALA A 44 3.28 0.45 28.98
CA ALA A 44 3.02 -0.45 30.10
C ALA A 44 1.51 -0.64 30.37
N ASN A 45 0.69 0.38 30.12
CA ASN A 45 -0.77 0.31 30.22
C ASN A 45 -1.35 -0.62 29.13
N ILE A 46 -0.94 -0.44 27.86
CA ILE A 46 -1.37 -1.27 26.73
C ILE A 46 -0.92 -2.73 26.97
N CYS A 47 0.35 -2.94 27.32
CA CYS A 47 0.93 -4.27 27.52
C CYS A 47 0.23 -5.09 28.59
N ARG A 48 -0.30 -4.48 29.65
CA ARG A 48 -1.07 -5.19 30.69
C ARG A 48 -2.41 -5.73 30.20
N GLN A 49 -2.94 -5.19 29.11
CA GLN A 49 -4.26 -5.55 28.58
C GLN A 49 -4.16 -6.57 27.44
N ILE A 50 -3.02 -6.63 26.75
CA ILE A 50 -2.85 -7.58 25.63
C ILE A 50 -2.26 -8.90 26.13
N ARG A 51 -2.67 -10.00 25.49
CA ARG A 51 -2.10 -11.32 25.74
C ARG A 51 -0.64 -11.36 25.28
N ASN A 52 0.18 -12.14 25.98
CA ASN A 52 1.60 -12.36 25.71
C ASN A 52 2.53 -11.19 26.06
N ASP A 53 2.14 -10.33 27.02
CA ASP A 53 2.99 -9.36 27.69
C ASP A 53 3.88 -8.52 26.77
N CYS A 54 3.34 -8.01 25.62
CA CYS A 54 4.12 -7.20 24.69
C CYS A 54 5.50 -7.80 24.40
N LYS A 55 5.53 -9.06 24.01
CA LYS A 55 6.78 -9.66 23.52
C LYS A 55 7.21 -8.92 22.27
N GLY A 56 8.50 -8.66 22.17
CA GLY A 56 9.09 -7.93 21.05
C GLY A 56 9.96 -6.77 21.52
N GLU A 57 10.75 -6.24 20.61
CA GLU A 57 11.67 -5.11 20.88
C GLU A 57 11.13 -3.81 20.30
N GLU A 58 10.30 -3.88 19.26
CA GLU A 58 9.75 -2.72 18.56
C GLU A 58 8.27 -2.54 18.89
N HIS A 59 7.89 -1.35 19.38
CA HIS A 59 6.55 -1.00 19.79
C HIS A 59 6.16 0.36 19.19
N TYR A 60 5.10 0.40 18.44
CA TYR A 60 4.65 1.60 17.74
C TYR A 60 3.19 1.90 18.06
N LEU A 61 2.90 3.16 18.34
CA LEU A 61 1.56 3.70 18.41
C LEU A 61 1.30 4.54 17.17
N TYR A 62 0.16 4.33 16.55
CA TYR A 62 -0.26 5.03 15.35
C TYR A 62 -1.62 5.70 15.55
N GLN A 63 -1.89 6.70 14.72
CA GLN A 63 -3.20 7.32 14.59
C GLN A 63 -3.60 7.37 13.11
N SER A 64 -4.87 7.03 12.85
CA SER A 64 -5.48 7.20 11.52
C SER A 64 -6.04 8.61 11.33
N ASP A 65 -6.32 9.00 10.10
CA ASP A 65 -6.87 10.31 9.76
C ASP A 65 -8.28 10.55 10.36
N ASN A 66 -9.05 9.48 10.61
CA ASN A 66 -10.34 9.53 11.31
C ASN A 66 -10.24 9.53 12.84
N GLY A 67 -9.01 9.60 13.39
CA GLY A 67 -8.77 9.72 14.83
C GLY A 67 -8.65 8.41 15.60
N GLY A 68 -8.77 7.24 14.98
CA GLY A 68 -8.56 5.93 15.60
C GLY A 68 -7.10 5.73 16.03
N TYR A 69 -6.87 5.02 17.14
CA TYR A 69 -5.54 4.68 17.62
C TYR A 69 -5.26 3.19 17.46
N TYR A 70 -4.02 2.86 17.08
CA TYR A 70 -3.58 1.50 16.78
C TYR A 70 -2.20 1.26 17.36
N TYR A 71 -2.03 0.12 18.01
CA TYR A 71 -0.71 -0.35 18.44
C TYR A 71 -0.27 -1.50 17.56
N ILE A 72 0.98 -1.44 17.11
CA ILE A 72 1.63 -2.47 16.28
C ILE A 72 3.00 -2.76 16.88
N ASN A 73 3.40 -4.03 16.90
CA ASN A 73 4.72 -4.46 17.34
C ASN A 73 5.36 -5.44 16.34
N ASP A 74 6.62 -5.80 16.58
CA ASP A 74 7.41 -6.73 15.77
C ASP A 74 7.07 -8.22 16.00
N VAL A 75 6.34 -8.53 17.08
CA VAL A 75 5.62 -9.81 17.22
C VAL A 75 4.24 -9.58 16.64
N PRO A 76 3.99 -9.81 15.35
CA PRO A 76 3.00 -9.10 14.56
C PRO A 76 1.60 -9.10 15.20
N GLN A 77 1.38 -8.13 16.09
CA GLN A 77 0.10 -7.84 16.75
C GLN A 77 -0.43 -6.50 16.23
N PHE A 78 -1.69 -6.50 15.85
CA PHE A 78 -2.46 -5.30 15.49
C PHE A 78 -3.55 -5.09 16.53
N VAL A 79 -3.52 -3.96 17.22
CA VAL A 79 -4.44 -3.69 18.34
C VAL A 79 -5.18 -2.37 18.11
N MET A 80 -6.50 -2.42 18.09
CA MET A 80 -7.35 -1.24 18.15
C MET A 80 -7.43 -0.72 19.57
N LEU A 81 -7.31 0.59 19.72
CA LEU A 81 -7.29 1.27 21.03
C LEU A 81 -8.32 2.37 21.10
N ASN A 82 -9.04 2.41 22.21
CA ASN A 82 -9.85 3.55 22.62
C ASN A 82 -9.03 4.47 23.50
N LYS A 83 -8.92 5.76 23.13
CA LYS A 83 -8.25 6.75 23.97
C LYS A 83 -9.18 7.21 25.08
N THR A 84 -8.69 7.14 26.32
CA THR A 84 -9.40 7.58 27.55
C THR A 84 -8.61 8.67 28.26
N ASP A 85 -9.19 9.29 29.28
CA ASP A 85 -8.50 10.28 30.13
C ASP A 85 -7.30 9.67 30.88
N SER A 86 -7.32 8.36 31.13
CA SER A 86 -6.27 7.63 31.86
C SER A 86 -5.24 6.93 30.95
N GLY A 87 -5.38 7.03 29.62
CA GLY A 87 -4.48 6.39 28.66
C GLY A 87 -5.20 5.71 27.51
N TYR A 88 -4.91 4.43 27.29
CA TYR A 88 -5.50 3.64 26.22
C TYR A 88 -6.16 2.38 26.77
N GLU A 89 -7.34 2.05 26.25
CA GLU A 89 -8.03 0.79 26.49
C GLU A 89 -8.01 -0.05 25.20
N VAL A 90 -7.71 -1.34 25.33
CA VAL A 90 -7.73 -2.29 24.22
C VAL A 90 -9.18 -2.58 23.85
N ASP A 91 -9.55 -2.31 22.62
CA ASP A 91 -10.85 -2.66 22.06
C ASP A 91 -10.80 -4.07 21.44
N THR A 92 -9.99 -4.24 20.42
CA THR A 92 -9.82 -5.53 19.73
C THR A 92 -8.35 -5.75 19.38
N MET A 93 -7.94 -7.02 19.36
CA MET A 93 -6.57 -7.42 19.03
C MET A 93 -6.57 -8.57 18.04
N TRP A 94 -5.69 -8.48 17.05
CA TRP A 94 -5.35 -9.55 16.11
C TRP A 94 -3.89 -9.93 16.27
N TYR A 95 -3.64 -11.23 16.32
CA TYR A 95 -2.30 -11.80 16.47
C TYR A 95 -1.94 -12.64 15.23
N PHE A 96 -0.84 -12.29 14.59
CA PHE A 96 -0.38 -12.95 13.36
C PHE A 96 0.91 -13.75 13.54
N GLY A 97 1.37 -13.97 14.78
CA GLY A 97 2.58 -14.75 15.04
C GLY A 97 2.49 -16.21 14.56
N ASP A 98 1.27 -16.75 14.48
CA ASP A 98 0.99 -18.09 13.96
C ASP A 98 0.48 -18.06 12.50
N TYR A 99 0.55 -16.92 11.84
CA TYR A 99 0.12 -16.78 10.45
C TYR A 99 0.92 -17.75 9.57
N LYS A 100 0.21 -18.63 8.90
CA LYS A 100 0.79 -19.57 7.95
C LYS A 100 0.44 -19.15 6.54
N GLU A 101 1.47 -18.78 5.81
CA GLU A 101 1.36 -18.56 4.38
C GLU A 101 0.94 -19.82 3.63
N ASN A 102 0.27 -19.62 2.51
CA ASN A 102 -0.08 -20.72 1.60
C ASN A 102 1.17 -21.16 0.81
N LYS A 103 1.94 -22.09 1.36
CA LYS A 103 3.20 -22.61 0.78
C LYS A 103 3.09 -23.16 -0.64
N ASN A 104 1.89 -23.49 -1.08
CA ASN A 104 1.69 -24.03 -2.44
C ASN A 104 1.92 -22.98 -3.54
N GLN A 105 1.96 -21.68 -3.19
CA GLN A 105 2.20 -20.58 -4.14
C GLN A 105 3.64 -20.04 -4.10
N GLU A 106 4.45 -20.39 -3.11
CA GLU A 106 5.88 -19.97 -3.05
C GLU A 106 6.68 -20.39 -4.29
N LYS A 107 6.28 -21.49 -4.96
CA LYS A 107 6.96 -21.99 -6.16
C LYS A 107 6.84 -21.06 -7.38
N SER A 108 5.84 -20.18 -7.41
CA SER A 108 5.58 -19.28 -8.52
C SER A 108 6.57 -18.10 -8.61
N TYR A 109 7.21 -17.73 -7.50
CA TYR A 109 8.11 -16.58 -7.44
C TYR A 109 9.59 -16.94 -7.69
N SER A 110 9.90 -18.21 -7.93
CA SER A 110 11.28 -18.68 -7.93
C SER A 110 11.80 -19.16 -9.27
N HIS A 111 12.21 -18.24 -10.11
CA HIS A 111 13.29 -18.61 -11.06
C HIS A 111 14.68 -18.61 -10.40
N SER A 112 14.79 -18.24 -9.08
CA SER A 112 16.07 -18.21 -8.33
C SER A 112 15.92 -18.31 -6.80
N GLN A 113 14.85 -18.95 -6.28
CA GLN A 113 14.51 -18.93 -4.84
C GLN A 113 15.35 -19.82 -3.94
N GLU A 114 16.28 -20.61 -4.43
CA GLU A 114 17.04 -21.55 -3.60
C GLU A 114 17.88 -20.93 -2.49
N GLU A 115 17.97 -19.58 -2.41
CA GLU A 115 18.86 -18.90 -1.47
C GLU A 115 18.25 -17.67 -0.75
N LEU A 116 16.94 -17.44 -0.82
CA LEU A 116 16.31 -16.33 -0.09
C LEU A 116 16.08 -16.70 1.37
N SER A 117 16.64 -15.92 2.28
CA SER A 117 16.41 -16.07 3.73
C SER A 117 15.17 -15.25 4.12
N TYR A 118 14.19 -15.90 4.72
CA TYR A 118 13.05 -15.22 5.35
C TYR A 118 13.53 -14.42 6.56
N VAL A 119 13.25 -13.12 6.57
CA VAL A 119 13.67 -12.18 7.63
C VAL A 119 12.58 -12.03 8.69
N GLY A 120 11.31 -12.01 8.29
CA GLY A 120 10.20 -11.86 9.21
C GLY A 120 8.91 -11.36 8.58
N LEU A 121 7.87 -11.38 9.41
CA LEU A 121 6.53 -10.86 9.12
C LEU A 121 6.33 -9.56 9.89
N LYS A 122 5.91 -8.50 9.20
CA LYS A 122 5.56 -7.22 9.80
C LYS A 122 4.20 -6.74 9.28
N ILE A 123 3.49 -5.98 10.09
CA ILE A 123 2.26 -5.32 9.66
C ILE A 123 2.64 -3.99 9.01
N HIS A 124 2.16 -3.75 7.79
CA HIS A 124 2.32 -2.45 7.15
C HIS A 124 1.31 -1.45 7.74
N PRO A 125 1.75 -0.29 8.24
CA PRO A 125 0.88 0.64 8.98
C PRO A 125 0.02 1.47 8.03
N ALA A 126 -0.90 0.81 7.33
CA ALA A 126 -1.87 1.45 6.44
C ALA A 126 -3.11 0.58 6.29
N PHE A 127 -4.26 1.23 6.12
CA PHE A 127 -5.50 0.62 5.69
C PHE A 127 -5.67 0.80 4.18
N TYR A 128 -6.02 -0.27 3.50
CA TYR A 128 -6.26 -0.33 2.07
C TYR A 128 -7.75 -0.48 1.82
N PRO A 129 -8.42 0.50 1.23
CA PRO A 129 -9.87 0.47 1.06
C PRO A 129 -10.29 -0.62 0.08
N ILE A 130 -11.29 -1.41 0.47
CA ILE A 130 -11.95 -2.41 -0.37
C ILE A 130 -13.38 -2.02 -0.69
N HIS A 131 -13.96 -1.15 0.14
CA HIS A 131 -15.28 -0.55 0.01
C HIS A 131 -15.27 0.86 0.62
N ASP A 132 -16.35 1.64 0.50
CA ASP A 132 -16.43 2.98 1.10
C ASP A 132 -16.22 2.99 2.62
N ASP A 133 -16.75 1.98 3.30
CA ASP A 133 -16.72 1.87 4.76
C ASP A 133 -15.83 0.72 5.25
N ASP A 134 -15.13 0.02 4.36
CA ASP A 134 -14.34 -1.15 4.70
C ASP A 134 -12.93 -1.13 4.12
N SER A 135 -11.99 -1.67 4.88
CA SER A 135 -10.58 -1.64 4.56
C SER A 135 -9.84 -2.85 5.12
N VAL A 136 -8.78 -3.25 4.44
CA VAL A 136 -7.89 -4.33 4.83
C VAL A 136 -6.53 -3.80 5.27
N ILE A 137 -5.79 -4.59 6.05
CA ILE A 137 -4.38 -4.34 6.36
C ILE A 137 -3.48 -5.20 5.47
N ALA A 138 -2.18 -4.89 5.43
CA ALA A 138 -1.20 -5.70 4.73
C ALA A 138 -0.21 -6.35 5.71
N LEU A 139 -0.09 -7.68 5.65
CA LEU A 139 0.98 -8.44 6.29
C LEU A 139 2.14 -8.54 5.32
N LYS A 140 3.27 -7.97 5.67
CA LYS A 140 4.45 -7.86 4.84
C LYS A 140 5.50 -8.90 5.25
N ARG A 141 5.85 -9.79 4.34
CA ARG A 141 6.95 -10.75 4.46
C ARG A 141 8.18 -10.20 3.76
N THR A 142 9.30 -10.19 4.46
CA THR A 142 10.58 -9.73 3.92
C THR A 142 11.52 -10.90 3.71
N PHE A 143 12.14 -10.94 2.56
CA PHE A 143 13.14 -11.92 2.17
C PHE A 143 14.44 -11.20 1.84
N TYR A 144 15.56 -11.77 2.24
CA TYR A 144 16.90 -11.25 2.02
C TYR A 144 17.79 -12.29 1.36
N LYS A 145 18.59 -11.87 0.39
CA LYS A 145 19.63 -12.68 -0.25
C LYS A 145 20.94 -11.92 -0.25
N PRO A 146 21.97 -12.40 0.46
CA PRO A 146 23.31 -11.87 0.26
C PRO A 146 23.80 -12.29 -1.12
N LEU A 147 24.33 -11.35 -1.88
CA LEU A 147 25.02 -11.59 -3.14
C LEU A 147 26.53 -11.53 -2.88
N SER A 148 27.35 -12.18 -3.72
CA SER A 148 28.82 -12.13 -3.58
C SER A 148 29.37 -10.70 -3.50
N GLU A 149 28.73 -9.76 -4.19
CA GLU A 149 29.15 -8.36 -4.28
C GLU A 149 28.00 -7.39 -3.98
N GLY A 150 27.03 -7.81 -3.14
CA GLY A 150 25.88 -6.96 -2.84
C GLY A 150 24.77 -7.62 -2.03
N GLU A 151 23.57 -7.18 -2.27
CA GLU A 151 22.37 -7.67 -1.58
C GLU A 151 21.13 -7.61 -2.46
N SER A 152 20.17 -8.45 -2.16
CA SER A 152 18.83 -8.39 -2.71
C SER A 152 17.79 -8.51 -1.59
N VAL A 153 16.77 -7.67 -1.66
CA VAL A 153 15.62 -7.64 -0.73
C VAL A 153 14.34 -7.77 -1.55
N SER A 154 13.44 -8.63 -1.10
CA SER A 154 12.11 -8.75 -1.68
C SER A 154 11.05 -8.68 -0.58
N GLU A 155 10.00 -7.91 -0.80
CA GLU A 155 8.86 -7.81 0.09
C GLU A 155 7.60 -8.25 -0.66
N ILE A 156 6.85 -9.14 -0.02
CA ILE A 156 5.58 -9.67 -0.52
C ILE A 156 4.53 -9.38 0.54
N VAL A 157 3.33 -9.00 0.14
CA VAL A 157 2.24 -8.72 1.07
C VAL A 157 1.04 -9.63 0.83
N ASP A 158 0.40 -9.97 1.94
CA ASP A 158 -0.92 -10.57 1.98
C ASP A 158 -1.89 -9.56 2.57
N PHE A 159 -3.01 -9.30 1.90
CA PHE A 159 -4.04 -8.39 2.38
C PHE A 159 -5.06 -9.13 3.21
N ILE A 160 -5.32 -8.61 4.40
CA ILE A 160 -6.07 -9.27 5.47
C ILE A 160 -7.26 -8.40 5.87
N ASP A 161 -8.43 -8.96 5.78
CA ASP A 161 -9.66 -8.39 6.32
C ASP A 161 -9.78 -8.77 7.81
N LEU A 162 -9.85 -7.76 8.66
CA LEU A 162 -9.94 -7.92 10.11
C LEU A 162 -11.40 -8.12 10.52
N LYS A 163 -11.71 -9.30 11.04
CA LYS A 163 -13.04 -9.64 11.53
C LYS A 163 -13.15 -9.36 13.04
N HIS A 164 -14.38 -9.43 13.55
CA HIS A 164 -14.61 -9.28 15.00
C HIS A 164 -13.88 -10.37 15.81
N TYR A 165 -13.65 -10.09 17.07
CA TYR A 165 -13.09 -11.03 18.07
C TYR A 165 -11.67 -11.55 17.75
N GLY A 166 -10.89 -10.79 16.96
CA GLY A 166 -9.52 -11.17 16.62
C GLY A 166 -9.42 -12.19 15.48
N GLU A 167 -10.52 -12.53 14.84
CA GLU A 167 -10.54 -13.35 13.63
C GLU A 167 -10.12 -12.52 12.42
N TYR A 168 -9.69 -13.16 11.34
CA TYR A 168 -9.31 -12.51 10.10
C TYR A 168 -9.51 -13.41 8.89
N GLU A 169 -9.63 -12.79 7.73
CA GLU A 169 -9.74 -13.48 6.45
C GLU A 169 -8.67 -12.95 5.48
N VAL A 170 -8.05 -13.85 4.72
CA VAL A 170 -7.08 -13.45 3.68
C VAL A 170 -7.83 -13.12 2.40
N VAL A 171 -7.71 -11.87 1.98
CA VAL A 171 -8.41 -11.31 0.81
C VAL A 171 -7.61 -11.49 -0.47
N MET A 172 -6.32 -11.18 -0.41
CA MET A 172 -5.37 -11.41 -1.50
C MET A 172 -4.04 -11.88 -0.92
N GLU A 173 -3.41 -12.82 -1.60
CA GLU A 173 -2.15 -13.43 -1.15
C GLU A 173 -1.02 -13.14 -2.14
N ASN A 174 0.21 -13.09 -1.59
CA ASN A 174 1.43 -13.11 -2.39
C ASN A 174 1.56 -11.95 -3.39
N ILE A 175 1.13 -10.76 -3.01
CA ILE A 175 1.26 -9.59 -3.87
C ILE A 175 2.69 -9.07 -3.81
N PRO A 176 3.45 -9.06 -4.92
CA PRO A 176 4.76 -8.43 -4.97
C PRO A 176 4.67 -6.96 -4.57
N PHE A 177 5.40 -6.54 -3.53
CA PHE A 177 5.25 -5.21 -2.97
C PHE A 177 6.45 -4.31 -3.24
N TYR A 178 7.63 -4.85 -2.97
CA TYR A 178 8.90 -4.16 -3.16
C TYR A 178 10.00 -5.15 -3.51
N GLN A 179 10.90 -4.74 -4.40
CA GLN A 179 12.13 -5.45 -4.70
C GLN A 179 13.28 -4.44 -4.79
N TYR A 180 14.41 -4.80 -4.22
CA TYR A 180 15.63 -4.02 -4.30
C TYR A 180 16.81 -4.96 -4.54
N GLU A 181 17.70 -4.57 -5.44
CA GLU A 181 18.95 -5.26 -5.68
C GLU A 181 20.06 -4.23 -5.83
N LYS A 182 21.18 -4.52 -5.19
CA LYS A 182 22.38 -3.68 -5.23
C LYS A 182 23.60 -4.56 -5.43
N LYS A 183 24.34 -4.33 -6.50
CA LYS A 183 25.58 -5.03 -6.82
C LYS A 183 26.73 -4.05 -6.91
N ARG A 184 27.83 -4.35 -6.24
CA ARG A 184 29.04 -3.53 -6.30
C ARG A 184 29.72 -3.67 -7.68
N ALA A 185 30.17 -2.56 -8.23
CA ALA A 185 30.85 -2.48 -9.52
C ALA A 185 32.23 -1.79 -9.43
N CYS A 186 32.59 -1.17 -8.28
CA CYS A 186 33.94 -0.64 -8.04
C CYS A 186 34.72 -1.64 -7.19
N PHE A 187 35.91 -2.03 -7.67
CA PHE A 187 36.76 -3.05 -7.02
C PHE A 187 38.15 -2.56 -6.64
N ASN A 188 38.57 -1.41 -7.13
CA ASN A 188 39.89 -0.84 -6.83
C ASN A 188 39.79 0.67 -6.54
N ALA A 189 40.86 1.25 -6.03
CA ALA A 189 40.89 2.65 -5.61
C ALA A 189 40.69 3.64 -6.77
N GLU A 190 41.03 3.26 -7.99
CA GLU A 190 40.85 4.08 -9.19
C GLU A 190 39.39 4.13 -9.59
N ASP A 191 38.65 3.00 -9.53
CA ASP A 191 37.22 2.94 -9.77
C ASP A 191 36.47 3.87 -8.80
N TYR A 192 36.77 3.77 -7.48
CA TYR A 192 36.15 4.62 -6.47
C TYR A 192 36.42 6.11 -6.65
N LYS A 193 37.62 6.46 -7.15
CA LYS A 193 38.03 7.85 -7.37
C LYS A 193 37.33 8.46 -8.58
N ASN A 194 37.13 7.67 -9.63
CA ASN A 194 36.68 8.16 -10.93
C ASN A 194 35.18 7.93 -11.16
N SER A 195 34.53 7.14 -10.32
CA SER A 195 33.16 6.79 -10.47
C SER A 195 32.23 7.66 -9.59
N PRO A 196 31.20 8.31 -10.15
CA PRO A 196 30.21 9.03 -9.36
C PRO A 196 29.29 8.10 -8.56
N HIS A 197 29.24 6.80 -8.93
CA HIS A 197 28.41 5.78 -8.32
C HIS A 197 29.02 4.39 -8.54
N CYS A 198 29.14 3.62 -7.48
CA CYS A 198 29.87 2.34 -7.47
C CYS A 198 28.98 1.10 -7.43
N TYR A 199 27.68 1.23 -7.70
CA TYR A 199 26.75 0.12 -7.60
C TYR A 199 25.82 0.08 -8.82
N ASP A 200 25.49 -1.10 -9.29
CA ASP A 200 24.29 -1.32 -10.08
C ASP A 200 23.12 -1.46 -9.12
N GLU A 201 22.16 -0.53 -9.18
CA GLU A 201 21.00 -0.55 -8.33
C GLU A 201 19.72 -0.75 -9.14
N PHE A 202 18.90 -1.67 -8.68
CA PHE A 202 17.55 -1.90 -9.18
C PHE A 202 16.57 -1.79 -8.04
N SER A 203 15.43 -1.14 -8.26
CA SER A 203 14.29 -1.26 -7.36
C SER A 203 12.98 -1.31 -8.14
N ARG A 204 12.04 -2.11 -7.64
CA ARG A 204 10.64 -2.18 -8.09
C ARG A 204 9.73 -1.86 -6.94
N ILE A 205 8.78 -0.96 -7.18
CA ILE A 205 7.86 -0.47 -6.16
C ILE A 205 6.43 -0.62 -6.68
N LEU A 206 5.56 -1.20 -5.87
CA LEU A 206 4.12 -1.23 -6.11
C LEU A 206 3.47 0.07 -5.64
N GLN A 207 2.63 0.64 -6.47
CA GLN A 207 1.62 1.64 -6.11
C GLN A 207 0.25 1.05 -6.40
N ILE A 208 -0.71 1.27 -5.50
CA ILE A 208 -2.09 0.79 -5.66
C ILE A 208 -3.00 2.01 -5.81
N LYS A 209 -3.82 2.00 -6.86
CA LYS A 209 -4.94 2.93 -7.03
C LYS A 209 -6.25 2.17 -6.87
N PHE A 210 -7.26 2.86 -6.36
CA PHE A 210 -8.56 2.30 -6.07
C PHE A 210 -9.60 2.97 -6.95
N HIS A 211 -10.39 2.16 -7.63
CA HIS A 211 -11.45 2.60 -8.53
C HIS A 211 -12.80 2.09 -8.02
N ARG A 212 -13.79 2.99 -7.93
CA ARG A 212 -15.18 2.55 -7.70
C ARG A 212 -15.61 1.67 -8.86
N ASN A 213 -16.29 0.60 -8.53
CA ASN A 213 -16.88 -0.25 -9.57
C ASN A 213 -18.11 0.49 -10.10
N GLU A 214 -17.98 1.17 -11.25
CA GLU A 214 -19.10 1.77 -11.96
C GLU A 214 -19.91 0.67 -12.64
N GLN A 215 -20.59 -0.15 -11.85
CA GLN A 215 -21.62 -0.99 -12.44
C GLN A 215 -22.79 -0.13 -12.88
N SER A 216 -23.12 -0.25 -14.16
CA SER A 216 -24.37 0.24 -14.71
C SER A 216 -25.51 -0.20 -13.78
N VAL A 217 -26.27 0.76 -13.28
CA VAL A 217 -27.52 0.53 -12.56
C VAL A 217 -28.49 -0.13 -13.53
N ASP A 218 -28.29 -1.42 -13.76
CA ASP A 218 -29.25 -2.25 -14.46
C ASP A 218 -30.37 -2.56 -13.47
N ASN A 219 -31.43 -1.74 -13.53
CA ASN A 219 -32.56 -1.77 -12.62
C ASN A 219 -33.34 -3.13 -12.61
N ASN A 220 -32.80 -4.15 -13.25
CA ASN A 220 -33.39 -5.48 -13.37
C ASN A 220 -32.58 -6.62 -12.74
N ALA A 221 -31.43 -6.35 -12.11
CA ALA A 221 -30.62 -7.39 -11.48
C ALA A 221 -31.20 -7.75 -10.11
N GLN A 222 -31.55 -9.00 -9.95
CA GLN A 222 -31.83 -9.63 -8.66
C GLN A 222 -30.55 -9.53 -7.81
N SER A 223 -30.63 -8.85 -6.64
CA SER A 223 -29.60 -8.67 -5.60
C SER A 223 -28.15 -8.83 -6.06
N PRO A 224 -27.38 -7.73 -6.12
CA PRO A 224 -25.95 -7.82 -6.42
C PRO A 224 -25.27 -8.79 -5.43
N SER A 225 -24.31 -9.56 -5.89
CA SER A 225 -23.49 -10.37 -4.98
C SER A 225 -22.75 -9.42 -4.03
N ALA A 226 -22.54 -9.82 -2.78
CA ALA A 226 -21.92 -8.98 -1.74
C ALA A 226 -20.52 -8.42 -2.13
N TYR A 227 -19.95 -8.83 -3.27
CA TYR A 227 -18.64 -8.42 -3.77
C TYR A 227 -18.71 -7.46 -4.97
N GLU A 228 -19.90 -7.17 -5.49
CA GLU A 228 -20.04 -6.31 -6.68
C GLU A 228 -19.77 -4.84 -6.38
N ASP A 229 -19.92 -4.42 -5.12
CA ASP A 229 -19.68 -3.06 -4.66
C ASP A 229 -18.22 -2.79 -4.26
N ASN A 230 -17.34 -3.81 -4.27
CA ASN A 230 -15.96 -3.64 -3.91
C ASN A 230 -15.18 -2.79 -4.91
N PHE A 231 -14.20 -2.03 -4.40
CA PHE A 231 -13.30 -1.28 -5.25
C PHE A 231 -12.44 -2.22 -6.10
N LYS A 232 -12.27 -1.84 -7.35
CA LYS A 232 -11.29 -2.45 -8.24
C LYS A 232 -9.92 -1.83 -7.97
N TRP A 233 -8.92 -2.66 -7.72
CA TRP A 233 -7.56 -2.20 -7.48
C TRP A 233 -6.74 -2.23 -8.77
N GLU A 234 -6.05 -1.14 -9.04
CA GLU A 234 -5.07 -1.03 -10.11
C GLU A 234 -3.67 -1.08 -9.50
N LEU A 235 -2.95 -2.16 -9.79
CA LEU A 235 -1.58 -2.39 -9.35
C LEU A 235 -0.60 -1.80 -10.38
N LEU A 236 0.21 -0.85 -9.95
CA LEU A 236 1.14 -0.10 -10.79
C LEU A 236 2.56 -0.36 -10.32
N TYR A 237 3.36 -1.03 -11.13
CA TYR A 237 4.76 -1.27 -10.82
C TYR A 237 5.66 -0.25 -11.50
N THR A 238 6.60 0.29 -10.74
CA THR A 238 7.62 1.20 -11.24
C THR A 238 9.00 0.65 -10.95
N ASP A 239 9.78 0.40 -12.02
CA ASP A 239 11.17 0.02 -11.93
C ASP A 239 12.06 1.26 -11.96
N LYS A 240 13.07 1.29 -11.10
CA LYS A 240 14.15 2.27 -11.12
C LYS A 240 15.47 1.54 -11.28
N ILE A 241 16.21 1.90 -12.31
CA ILE A 241 17.50 1.28 -12.65
C ILE A 241 18.56 2.38 -12.63
N TRP A 242 19.54 2.25 -11.77
CA TRP A 242 20.68 3.16 -11.73
C TRP A 242 21.98 2.38 -11.97
N PRO A 243 22.54 2.42 -13.21
CA PRO A 243 23.76 1.70 -13.51
C PRO A 243 24.96 2.26 -12.75
N ALA A 244 25.89 1.38 -12.41
CA ALA A 244 27.18 1.77 -11.87
C ALA A 244 27.92 2.71 -12.83
N HIS A 245 28.87 3.47 -12.29
CA HIS A 245 29.70 4.44 -13.01
C HIS A 245 28.92 5.57 -13.71
N GLN A 246 27.62 5.69 -13.44
CA GLN A 246 26.76 6.70 -14.04
C GLN A 246 26.31 7.74 -13.00
N ALA A 247 26.16 8.99 -13.45
CA ALA A 247 25.58 10.02 -12.60
C ALA A 247 24.08 9.71 -12.29
N LYS A 248 23.53 10.29 -11.21
CA LYS A 248 22.12 10.10 -10.82
C LYS A 248 21.12 10.46 -11.93
N SER A 249 21.48 11.39 -12.81
CA SER A 249 20.68 11.76 -13.98
C SER A 249 20.51 10.65 -15.02
N ALA A 250 21.36 9.62 -14.99
CA ALA A 250 21.26 8.46 -15.86
C ALA A 250 20.32 7.37 -15.32
N GLN A 251 19.74 7.57 -14.13
CA GLN A 251 18.74 6.65 -13.59
C GLN A 251 17.54 6.58 -14.54
N LYS A 252 17.17 5.36 -14.90
CA LYS A 252 15.99 5.09 -15.71
C LYS A 252 14.81 4.79 -14.80
N VAL A 253 13.62 5.28 -15.16
CA VAL A 253 12.35 4.96 -14.52
C VAL A 253 11.45 4.34 -15.57
N ILE A 254 10.95 3.13 -15.31
CA ILE A 254 10.12 2.36 -16.25
C ILE A 254 8.81 2.03 -15.53
N HIS A 255 7.70 2.48 -16.07
CA HIS A 255 6.37 2.12 -15.61
C HIS A 255 5.91 0.85 -16.35
N LYS A 256 5.58 -0.18 -15.60
CA LYS A 256 5.02 -1.42 -16.16
C LYS A 256 3.53 -1.22 -16.48
N PRO A 257 2.96 -2.03 -17.39
CA PRO A 257 1.51 -2.07 -17.59
C PRO A 257 0.77 -2.28 -16.28
N SER A 258 -0.34 -1.58 -16.10
CA SER A 258 -1.17 -1.74 -14.90
C SER A 258 -1.93 -3.07 -14.93
N LEU A 259 -2.09 -3.66 -13.74
CA LEU A 259 -2.87 -4.87 -13.53
C LEU A 259 -4.09 -4.55 -12.67
N PHE A 260 -5.28 -4.89 -13.16
CA PHE A 260 -6.52 -4.70 -12.42
C PHE A 260 -6.93 -5.98 -11.71
N VAL A 261 -7.17 -5.88 -10.40
CA VAL A 261 -7.62 -6.99 -9.56
C VAL A 261 -8.82 -6.58 -8.72
N ASN A 262 -9.68 -7.53 -8.41
CA ASN A 262 -10.73 -7.32 -7.43
C ASN A 262 -10.34 -8.03 -6.12
N PRO A 263 -10.41 -7.37 -4.96
CA PRO A 263 -10.31 -8.03 -3.68
C PRO A 263 -11.27 -9.22 -3.58
N TYR A 264 -10.92 -10.25 -2.80
CA TYR A 264 -11.64 -11.54 -2.67
C TYR A 264 -11.65 -12.44 -3.93
N GLN A 265 -11.18 -11.96 -5.08
CA GLN A 265 -10.92 -12.84 -6.21
C GLN A 265 -9.49 -13.39 -6.09
N LYS A 266 -9.38 -14.70 -5.87
CA LYS A 266 -8.08 -15.38 -5.75
C LYS A 266 -7.35 -15.34 -7.09
N ALA A 267 -6.61 -14.28 -7.33
CA ALA A 267 -5.72 -14.15 -8.49
C ALA A 267 -4.30 -14.52 -8.05
N ILE A 268 -3.63 -15.37 -8.81
CA ILE A 268 -2.19 -15.61 -8.66
C ILE A 268 -1.50 -14.47 -9.38
N LEU A 269 -0.79 -13.63 -8.63
CA LEU A 269 -0.01 -12.53 -9.17
C LEU A 269 1.46 -12.89 -9.15
N GLU A 270 2.11 -12.75 -10.29
CA GLU A 270 3.55 -12.95 -10.44
C GLU A 270 4.26 -11.59 -10.56
N TRP A 271 5.55 -11.56 -10.23
CA TRP A 271 6.36 -10.40 -10.53
C TRP A 271 6.26 -10.08 -12.02
N PRO A 272 5.97 -8.82 -12.41
CA PRO A 272 5.95 -8.46 -13.82
C PRO A 272 7.33 -8.70 -14.45
N THR A 273 7.40 -9.56 -15.44
CA THR A 273 8.63 -9.88 -16.17
C THR A 273 8.96 -8.78 -17.18
N GLU A 274 10.20 -8.77 -17.70
CA GLU A 274 10.59 -7.82 -18.76
C GLU A 274 9.79 -8.00 -20.03
N ASP A 275 9.35 -9.25 -20.30
CA ASP A 275 8.65 -9.63 -21.54
C ASP A 275 7.14 -9.32 -21.55
N SER A 276 6.58 -8.83 -20.44
CA SER A 276 5.14 -8.48 -20.36
C SER A 276 4.77 -7.16 -21.05
N ALA A 277 5.70 -6.54 -21.78
CA ALA A 277 5.49 -5.33 -22.60
C ALA A 277 5.38 -5.68 -24.10
N GLN A 278 4.38 -6.52 -24.49
CA GLN A 278 3.98 -6.67 -25.88
C GLN A 278 2.62 -6.03 -26.16
#